data_c51229e747c2d12487d58f37d36485d0
#
_entry.id   c51229e747c2d12487d58f37d36485d0
#
_cell.length_a   1.000
_cell.length_b   1.000
_cell.length_c   1.000
_cell.angle_alpha   90.00
_cell.angle_beta   90.00
_cell.angle_gamma   90.00
#
_symmetry.space_group_name_H-M   'P 1'
#
loop_
_entity.id
_entity.type
_entity.pdbx_description
1 polymer ?
#
loop_
_entity_poly.entity_id
_entity_poly.type
_entity_poly.pdbx_seq_one_letter_code
_entity_poly.pdbx_strand_id
1 'polypeptide(L)'
;MYQVLLVDDDLIVRMFLKDTLEWSKFGFEVAGDARDGEEALELAGRLKPDLILTDISMPRMDGIELIRRLRAGGYDGVLVALSCHDDFELVKSALQSGADEYLLKNHINEDSMCEMMQNIRSQVDERRKTMDDRRQLQALAREGKKSR
;
A
#
# COMPACT_ATOMS: atom_id res chain seq x y z
N MET A 1 -10.95 -3.02 10.87
CA MET A 1 -10.56 -2.09 9.79
C MET A 1 -9.25 -2.48 9.17
N TYR A 2 -9.11 -2.25 7.88
CA TYR A 2 -7.84 -2.46 7.19
C TYR A 2 -6.81 -1.43 7.63
N GLN A 3 -5.56 -1.85 7.78
CA GLN A 3 -4.47 -1.02 8.27
C GLN A 3 -3.71 -0.38 7.11
N VAL A 4 -3.40 0.91 7.24
CA VAL A 4 -2.71 1.70 6.21
C VAL A 4 -1.39 2.22 6.76
N LEU A 5 -0.35 2.12 5.95
CA LEU A 5 0.93 2.77 6.20
C LEU A 5 1.15 3.87 5.16
N LEU A 6 1.41 5.09 5.63
CA LEU A 6 1.71 6.23 4.76
C LEU A 6 3.20 6.49 4.76
N VAL A 7 3.78 6.68 3.57
CA VAL A 7 5.22 6.93 3.42
C VAL A 7 5.46 8.18 2.60
N ASP A 8 6.07 9.18 3.20
CA ASP A 8 6.45 10.43 2.53
C ASP A 8 7.51 11.12 3.39
N ASP A 9 8.52 11.71 2.78
CA ASP A 9 9.57 12.42 3.51
C ASP A 9 9.10 13.78 4.06
N ASP A 10 7.98 14.29 3.55
CA ASP A 10 7.42 15.57 3.98
C ASP A 10 6.33 15.34 5.04
N LEU A 11 6.59 15.82 6.25
CA LEU A 11 5.65 15.72 7.36
C LEU A 11 4.29 16.36 7.03
N ILE A 12 4.31 17.49 6.34
CA ILE A 12 3.08 18.22 6.00
C ILE A 12 2.21 17.36 5.06
N VAL A 13 2.83 16.68 4.10
CA VAL A 13 2.10 15.77 3.20
C VAL A 13 1.51 14.60 3.98
N ARG A 14 2.26 14.01 4.90
CA ARG A 14 1.74 12.92 5.73
C ARG A 14 0.53 13.37 6.54
N MET A 15 0.60 14.55 7.15
CA MET A 15 -0.52 15.12 7.91
C MET A 15 -1.73 15.40 7.02
N PHE A 16 -1.48 15.96 5.84
CA PHE A 16 -2.54 16.22 4.86
C PHE A 16 -3.26 14.93 4.45
N LEU A 17 -2.51 13.88 4.16
CA LEU A 17 -3.09 12.60 3.77
C LEU A 17 -3.91 11.97 4.91
N LYS A 18 -3.43 12.09 6.14
CA LYS A 18 -4.17 11.58 7.30
C LYS A 18 -5.49 12.31 7.51
N ASP A 19 -5.47 13.63 7.38
CA ASP A 19 -6.62 14.48 7.72
C ASP A 19 -7.62 14.64 6.58
N THR A 20 -7.15 14.66 5.33
CA THR A 20 -7.99 14.93 4.18
C THR A 20 -8.76 13.70 3.71
N LEU A 21 -8.11 12.54 3.76
CA LEU A 21 -8.74 11.29 3.37
C LEU A 21 -9.57 10.74 4.54
N GLU A 22 -10.86 10.58 4.31
CA GLU A 22 -11.78 10.01 5.32
C GLU A 22 -11.61 8.48 5.38
N TRP A 23 -10.48 8.03 5.91
CA TRP A 23 -10.10 6.62 5.92
C TRP A 23 -11.15 5.70 6.53
N SER A 24 -11.69 6.10 7.69
CA SER A 24 -12.68 5.28 8.41
C SER A 24 -13.96 5.07 7.63
N LYS A 25 -14.35 6.03 6.82
CA LYS A 25 -15.54 5.94 5.97
C LYS A 25 -15.42 4.78 4.97
N PHE A 26 -14.21 4.46 4.55
CA PHE A 26 -13.95 3.38 3.59
C PHE A 26 -13.42 2.11 4.26
N GLY A 27 -13.44 2.05 5.58
CA GLY A 27 -13.02 0.88 6.31
C GLY A 27 -11.53 0.76 6.56
N PHE A 28 -10.81 1.88 6.50
CA PHE A 28 -9.37 1.95 6.74
C PHE A 28 -9.03 2.70 8.01
N GLU A 29 -7.87 2.36 8.57
CA GLU A 29 -7.29 3.05 9.71
C GLU A 29 -5.81 3.24 9.44
N VAL A 30 -5.30 4.46 9.64
CA VAL A 30 -3.87 4.72 9.48
C VAL A 30 -3.13 4.18 10.70
N ALA A 31 -2.41 3.08 10.51
CA ALA A 31 -1.69 2.40 11.59
C ALA A 31 -0.34 3.06 11.87
N GLY A 32 0.22 3.75 10.90
CA GLY A 32 1.49 4.43 11.07
C GLY A 32 1.88 5.24 9.86
N ASP A 33 2.95 6.01 9.99
CA ASP A 33 3.54 6.74 8.90
C ASP A 33 5.07 6.68 9.00
N ALA A 34 5.71 6.69 7.85
CA ALA A 34 7.15 6.62 7.73
C ALA A 34 7.67 7.82 6.93
N ARG A 35 8.84 8.32 7.30
CA ARG A 35 9.46 9.47 6.66
C ARG A 35 10.47 9.09 5.57
N ASP A 36 10.84 7.81 5.49
CA ASP A 36 11.78 7.31 4.49
C ASP A 36 11.56 5.83 4.24
N GLY A 37 12.28 5.29 3.24
CA GLY A 37 12.12 3.91 2.84
C GLY A 37 12.57 2.90 3.88
N GLU A 38 13.61 3.19 4.64
CA GLU A 38 14.10 2.28 5.68
C GLU A 38 13.09 2.12 6.81
N GLU A 39 12.55 3.25 7.28
CA GLU A 39 11.50 3.25 8.31
C GLU A 39 10.26 2.53 7.80
N ALA A 40 9.92 2.75 6.52
CA ALA A 40 8.78 2.09 5.89
C ALA A 40 8.93 0.57 5.86
N LEU A 41 10.12 0.07 5.53
CA LEU A 41 10.38 -1.38 5.53
C LEU A 41 10.24 -1.97 6.93
N GLU A 42 10.77 -1.29 7.94
CA GLU A 42 10.66 -1.72 9.33
C GLU A 42 9.20 -1.77 9.78
N LEU A 43 8.47 -0.67 9.54
CA LEU A 43 7.07 -0.58 9.93
C LEU A 43 6.19 -1.57 9.17
N ALA A 44 6.46 -1.79 7.89
CA ALA A 44 5.71 -2.77 7.10
C ALA A 44 5.87 -4.19 7.68
N GLY A 45 7.08 -4.54 8.10
CA GLY A 45 7.34 -5.84 8.72
C GLY A 45 6.66 -6.01 10.07
N ARG A 46 6.59 -4.92 10.85
CA ARG A 46 6.01 -4.94 12.20
C ARG A 46 4.48 -4.81 12.19
N LEU A 47 3.95 -3.88 11.41
CA LEU A 47 2.51 -3.58 11.37
C LEU A 47 1.73 -4.50 10.42
N LYS A 48 2.38 -5.03 9.42
CA LYS A 48 1.77 -5.85 8.36
C LYS A 48 0.52 -5.18 7.78
N PRO A 49 0.68 -3.97 7.22
CA PRO A 49 -0.48 -3.20 6.74
C PRO A 49 -1.12 -3.87 5.52
N ASP A 50 -2.41 -3.62 5.33
CA ASP A 50 -3.14 -4.10 4.16
C ASP A 50 -2.92 -3.21 2.94
N LEU A 51 -2.54 -1.96 3.18
CA LEU A 51 -2.33 -0.94 2.15
C LEU A 51 -1.14 -0.08 2.53
N ILE A 52 -0.28 0.18 1.56
CA ILE A 52 0.83 1.14 1.71
C ILE A 52 0.72 2.17 0.61
N LEU A 53 0.65 3.46 1.00
CA LEU A 53 0.77 4.59 0.09
C LEU A 53 2.17 5.17 0.24
N THR A 54 2.93 5.22 -0.83
CA THR A 54 4.28 5.77 -0.77
C THR A 54 4.52 6.85 -1.81
N ASP A 55 5.15 7.94 -1.38
CA ASP A 55 5.72 8.91 -2.29
C ASP A 55 6.84 8.26 -3.12
N ILE A 56 7.00 8.69 -4.35
CA ILE A 56 8.07 8.19 -5.22
C ILE A 56 9.38 8.93 -4.99
N SER A 57 9.31 10.26 -4.85
CA SER A 57 10.50 11.10 -4.74
C SER A 57 10.91 11.29 -3.28
N MET A 58 11.81 10.43 -2.81
CA MET A 58 12.36 10.50 -1.45
C MET A 58 13.87 10.38 -1.50
N PRO A 59 14.59 11.02 -0.57
CA PRO A 59 16.05 10.88 -0.52
C PRO A 59 16.48 9.47 -0.11
N ARG A 60 17.67 9.08 -0.56
CA ARG A 60 18.30 7.76 -0.31
C ARG A 60 17.57 6.62 -1.02
N MET A 61 16.49 6.13 -0.44
CA MET A 61 15.65 5.09 -1.05
C MET A 61 14.37 5.75 -1.57
N ASP A 62 14.19 5.82 -2.88
CA ASP A 62 12.96 6.36 -3.45
C ASP A 62 11.80 5.34 -3.35
N GLY A 63 10.59 5.78 -3.68
CA GLY A 63 9.41 4.94 -3.57
C GLY A 63 9.42 3.74 -4.49
N ILE A 64 10.03 3.84 -5.65
CA ILE A 64 10.14 2.72 -6.60
C ILE A 64 11.02 1.62 -6.02
N GLU A 65 12.17 1.99 -5.45
CA GLU A 65 13.06 1.04 -4.80
C GLU A 65 12.38 0.42 -3.57
N LEU A 66 11.64 1.22 -2.80
CA LEU A 66 10.88 0.72 -1.67
C LEU A 66 9.86 -0.34 -2.10
N ILE A 67 9.09 -0.06 -3.16
CA ILE A 67 8.11 -1.00 -3.71
C ILE A 67 8.79 -2.30 -4.12
N ARG A 68 9.92 -2.19 -4.81
CA ARG A 68 10.70 -3.36 -5.25
C ARG A 68 11.15 -4.20 -4.06
N ARG A 69 11.65 -3.58 -3.01
CA ARG A 69 12.11 -4.29 -1.80
C ARG A 69 10.96 -4.92 -1.02
N LEU A 70 9.82 -4.23 -0.93
CA LEU A 70 8.64 -4.78 -0.28
C LEU A 70 8.17 -6.05 -0.98
N ARG A 71 8.08 -6.02 -2.31
CA ARG A 71 7.66 -7.20 -3.09
C ARG A 71 8.68 -8.34 -2.98
N ALA A 72 9.98 -8.02 -3.05
CA ALA A 72 11.04 -9.02 -2.91
C ALA A 72 11.01 -9.67 -1.53
N GLY A 73 10.61 -8.94 -0.50
CA GLY A 73 10.48 -9.44 0.87
C GLY A 73 9.18 -10.19 1.16
N GLY A 74 8.31 -10.34 0.16
CA GLY A 74 7.07 -11.11 0.30
C GLY A 74 5.85 -10.31 0.70
N TYR A 75 5.89 -8.98 0.65
CA TYR A 75 4.71 -8.18 0.97
C TYR A 75 3.62 -8.41 -0.08
N ASP A 76 2.45 -8.87 0.37
CA ASP A 76 1.33 -9.24 -0.49
C ASP A 76 0.18 -8.23 -0.49
N GLY A 77 0.27 -7.15 0.27
CA GLY A 77 -0.77 -6.13 0.34
C GLY A 77 -0.82 -5.24 -0.90
N VAL A 78 -1.69 -4.26 -0.87
CA VAL A 78 -1.85 -3.29 -1.97
C VAL A 78 -0.83 -2.18 -1.82
N LEU A 79 -0.11 -1.88 -2.91
CA LEU A 79 0.87 -0.81 -2.97
C LEU A 79 0.40 0.28 -3.92
N VAL A 80 0.32 1.51 -3.41
CA VAL A 80 -0.08 2.68 -4.19
C VAL A 80 1.06 3.69 -4.19
N ALA A 81 1.49 4.08 -5.38
CA ALA A 81 2.51 5.10 -5.56
C ALA A 81 1.86 6.47 -5.70
N LEU A 82 2.38 7.47 -4.97
CA LEU A 82 1.92 8.85 -5.03
C LEU A 82 3.02 9.73 -5.59
N SER A 83 2.68 10.61 -6.52
CA SER A 83 3.66 11.52 -7.12
C SER A 83 3.03 12.84 -7.55
N CYS A 84 3.86 13.89 -7.58
CA CYS A 84 3.49 15.17 -8.18
C CYS A 84 3.64 15.16 -9.70
N HIS A 85 4.21 14.10 -10.25
CA HIS A 85 4.59 14.01 -11.67
C HIS A 85 3.78 12.95 -12.40
N ASP A 86 3.25 13.32 -13.58
CA ASP A 86 2.56 12.39 -14.47
C ASP A 86 3.48 11.84 -15.57
N ASP A 87 4.76 11.75 -15.29
CA ASP A 87 5.78 11.23 -16.19
C ASP A 87 5.50 9.75 -16.49
N PHE A 88 5.35 9.44 -17.78
CA PHE A 88 5.05 8.07 -18.22
C PHE A 88 6.10 7.05 -17.76
N GLU A 89 7.37 7.44 -17.77
CA GLU A 89 8.45 6.53 -17.36
C GLU A 89 8.38 6.20 -15.86
N LEU A 90 8.02 7.17 -15.02
CA LEU A 90 7.85 6.95 -13.60
C LEU A 90 6.64 6.05 -13.31
N VAL A 91 5.52 6.30 -13.99
CA VAL A 91 4.32 5.47 -13.87
C VAL A 91 4.65 4.02 -14.24
N LYS A 92 5.29 3.84 -15.40
CA LYS A 92 5.68 2.52 -15.90
C LYS A 92 6.62 1.82 -14.93
N SER A 93 7.63 2.52 -14.44
CA SER A 93 8.61 1.97 -13.51
C SER A 93 7.96 1.53 -12.19
N ALA A 94 7.05 2.34 -11.65
CA ALA A 94 6.34 2.01 -10.42
C ALA A 94 5.50 0.75 -10.59
N LEU A 95 4.71 0.68 -11.66
CA LEU A 95 3.85 -0.48 -11.92
C LEU A 95 4.66 -1.74 -12.19
N GLN A 96 5.75 -1.64 -12.95
CA GLN A 96 6.64 -2.78 -13.21
C GLN A 96 7.36 -3.27 -11.94
N SER A 97 7.59 -2.37 -10.99
CA SER A 97 8.24 -2.72 -9.72
C SER A 97 7.28 -3.38 -8.74
N GLY A 98 5.98 -3.34 -8.98
CA GLY A 98 4.99 -4.01 -8.18
C GLY A 98 3.91 -3.14 -7.56
N ALA A 99 3.83 -1.85 -7.93
CA ALA A 99 2.73 -0.99 -7.49
C ALA A 99 1.43 -1.45 -8.17
N ASP A 100 0.34 -1.43 -7.42
CA ASP A 100 -0.99 -1.77 -7.95
C ASP A 100 -1.66 -0.55 -8.58
N GLU A 101 -1.34 0.64 -8.07
CA GLU A 101 -1.90 1.90 -8.55
C GLU A 101 -0.87 3.02 -8.49
N TYR A 102 -1.06 4.02 -9.33
CA TYR A 102 -0.24 5.23 -9.36
C TYR A 102 -1.20 6.43 -9.31
N LEU A 103 -1.06 7.27 -8.29
CA LEU A 103 -1.92 8.43 -8.08
C LEU A 103 -1.12 9.72 -8.12
N LEU A 104 -1.73 10.76 -8.70
CA LEU A 104 -1.15 12.10 -8.70
C LEU A 104 -1.65 12.87 -7.48
N LYS A 105 -0.72 13.45 -6.72
CA LYS A 105 -1.04 14.21 -5.50
C LYS A 105 -1.98 15.37 -5.75
N ASN A 106 -1.83 16.06 -6.88
CA ASN A 106 -2.68 17.20 -7.23
C ASN A 106 -4.07 16.79 -7.72
N HIS A 107 -4.33 15.52 -7.93
CA HIS A 107 -5.66 15.01 -8.27
C HIS A 107 -6.44 14.51 -7.05
N ILE A 108 -5.86 14.59 -5.86
CA ILE A 108 -6.53 14.22 -4.61
C ILE A 108 -7.42 15.38 -4.18
N ASN A 109 -8.69 15.33 -4.57
CA ASN A 109 -9.71 16.30 -4.21
C ASN A 109 -10.99 15.56 -3.83
N GLU A 110 -11.96 16.28 -3.23
CA GLU A 110 -13.18 15.66 -2.70
C GLU A 110 -13.98 14.88 -3.75
N ASP A 111 -14.03 15.36 -4.99
CA ASP A 111 -14.84 14.75 -6.05
C ASP A 111 -14.26 13.43 -6.55
N SER A 112 -12.94 13.34 -6.68
CA SER A 112 -12.29 12.14 -7.18
C SER A 112 -11.96 11.15 -6.06
N MET A 113 -11.99 11.59 -4.83
CA MET A 113 -11.54 10.82 -3.67
C MET A 113 -12.40 9.61 -3.37
N CYS A 114 -13.73 9.77 -3.42
CA CYS A 114 -14.63 8.65 -3.16
C CYS A 114 -14.42 7.51 -4.14
N GLU A 115 -14.33 7.82 -5.42
CA GLU A 115 -14.12 6.83 -6.46
C GLU A 115 -12.77 6.13 -6.30
N MET A 116 -11.72 6.91 -6.05
CA MET A 116 -10.38 6.39 -5.80
C MET A 116 -10.34 5.46 -4.60
N MET A 117 -10.92 5.88 -3.48
CA MET A 117 -10.93 5.08 -2.25
C MET A 117 -11.76 3.81 -2.40
N GLN A 118 -12.86 3.85 -3.12
CA GLN A 118 -13.66 2.67 -3.42
C GLN A 118 -12.88 1.66 -4.26
N ASN A 119 -12.14 2.14 -5.25
CA ASN A 119 -11.30 1.29 -6.09
C ASN A 119 -10.18 0.64 -5.28
N ILE A 120 -9.50 1.41 -4.45
CA ILE A 120 -8.44 0.89 -3.57
C ILE A 120 -9.03 -0.14 -2.59
N ARG A 121 -10.20 0.16 -2.00
CA ARG A 121 -10.87 -0.77 -1.09
C ARG A 121 -11.19 -2.09 -1.78
N SER A 122 -11.67 -2.04 -3.01
CA SER A 122 -11.95 -3.24 -3.81
C SER A 122 -10.70 -4.09 -3.98
N GLN A 123 -9.58 -3.46 -4.28
CA GLN A 123 -8.31 -4.17 -4.45
C GLN A 123 -7.83 -4.81 -3.15
N VAL A 124 -7.99 -4.11 -2.03
CA VAL A 124 -7.64 -4.66 -0.71
C VAL A 124 -8.53 -5.85 -0.37
N ASP A 125 -9.84 -5.74 -0.62
CA ASP A 125 -10.79 -6.83 -0.39
C ASP A 125 -10.39 -8.09 -1.18
N GLU A 126 -10.08 -7.94 -2.46
CA GLU A 126 -9.67 -9.05 -3.32
C GLU A 126 -8.36 -9.69 -2.84
N ARG A 127 -7.40 -8.84 -2.47
CA ARG A 127 -6.10 -9.31 -2.02
C ARG A 127 -6.24 -10.08 -0.71
N ARG A 128 -7.07 -9.58 0.20
CA ARG A 128 -7.34 -10.23 1.49
C ARG A 128 -8.03 -11.57 1.31
N LYS A 129 -9.00 -11.63 0.41
CA LYS A 129 -9.69 -12.89 0.08
C LYS A 129 -8.72 -13.93 -0.45
N THR A 130 -7.85 -13.55 -1.37
CA THR A 130 -6.84 -14.46 -1.93
C THR A 130 -5.91 -15.01 -0.83
N MET A 131 -5.48 -14.16 0.09
CA MET A 131 -4.64 -14.58 1.22
C MET A 131 -5.36 -15.57 2.12
N ASP A 132 -6.61 -15.32 2.45
CA ASP A 132 -7.42 -16.19 3.29
C ASP A 132 -7.67 -17.54 2.60
N ASP A 133 -7.96 -17.55 1.32
CA ASP A 133 -8.14 -18.78 0.54
C ASP A 133 -6.86 -19.62 0.53
N ARG A 134 -5.69 -18.99 0.38
CA ARG A 134 -4.40 -19.67 0.45
C ARG A 134 -4.17 -20.33 1.81
N ARG A 135 -4.52 -19.63 2.88
CA ARG A 135 -4.40 -20.15 4.25
C ARG A 135 -5.28 -21.38 4.46
N GLN A 136 -6.51 -21.33 3.96
CA GLN A 136 -7.44 -22.45 4.05
C GLN A 136 -6.93 -23.67 3.28
N LEU A 137 -6.42 -23.47 2.08
CA LEU A 137 -5.84 -24.55 1.28
C LEU A 137 -4.63 -25.19 1.97
N GLN A 138 -3.78 -24.38 2.59
CA GLN A 138 -2.63 -24.89 3.34
C GLN A 138 -3.07 -25.69 4.57
N ALA A 139 -4.09 -25.23 5.27
CA ALA A 139 -4.63 -25.93 6.42
C ALA A 139 -5.21 -27.29 6.03
N LEU A 140 -5.98 -27.34 4.94
CA LEU A 140 -6.55 -28.60 4.41
C LEU A 140 -5.45 -29.57 3.98
N ALA A 141 -4.40 -29.06 3.33
CA ALA A 141 -3.26 -29.90 2.94
C ALA A 141 -2.55 -30.50 4.15
N ARG A 142 -2.41 -29.73 5.23
CA ARG A 142 -1.80 -30.22 6.49
C ARG A 142 -2.65 -31.29 7.14
N GLU A 143 -3.97 -31.10 7.20
CA GLU A 143 -4.90 -32.08 7.75
C GLU A 143 -4.87 -33.39 6.95
N GLY A 144 -4.85 -33.30 5.62
CA GLY A 144 -4.73 -34.45 4.75
C GLY A 144 -3.45 -35.24 4.99
N LYS A 145 -2.34 -34.56 5.29
CA LYS A 145 -1.07 -35.23 5.63
C LYS A 145 -1.11 -35.88 7.01
N LYS A 146 -1.82 -35.29 7.98
CA LYS A 146 -1.91 -35.80 9.35
C LYS A 146 -2.81 -37.03 9.47
N SER A 147 -3.77 -37.18 8.58
CA SER A 147 -4.71 -38.28 8.62
C SER A 147 -4.16 -39.58 8.03
N ARG A 148 -2.93 -39.56 7.59
CA ARG A 148 -2.20 -40.74 7.15
C ARG A 148 -1.26 -41.22 8.22
#